data_de7a6ad6314ce9e73e2a7349d65cbe37
#
_entry.id   de7a6ad6314ce9e73e2a7349d65cbe37
#
_cell.length_a   1.000
_cell.length_b   1.000
_cell.length_c   1.000
_cell.angle_alpha   90.00
_cell.angle_beta   90.00
_cell.angle_gamma   90.00
#
_symmetry.space_group_name_H-M   'P 1'
#
loop_
_entity.id
_entity.type
_entity.pdbx_description
1 polymer ?
#
loop_
_entity_poly.entity_id
_entity_poly.type
_entity_poly.pdbx_seq_one_letter_code
_entity_poly.pdbx_strand_id
1 'polypeptide(L)'
;MPASAAPAYKYPKRKHPLAELSRSSQQQSPWEREHAEAAEIDGPSVLAVVDTVRHRYPFAVVWTPIHPITWMLPFVGHMGICDSRGIVLDFTGDIGVDDLAFGSPKRYLSLNPSKMTKKRLLHDESSPNKISASRRNTSDSDEGSDGENGKNRDDDDDDAAVWDAAVLKASRMFEHRMHLMICGNDCHSHVAVALNEMAYGGCTWWNKVILAAWMFFCGRHTSWSAVVHSWLGFALFIALVVWTRK
;
A
#
# COMPACT_ATOMS: atom_id res chain seq x y z
N MET A 1 71.86 -8.74 -3.90
CA MET A 1 70.53 -8.26 -4.29
C MET A 1 69.53 -9.01 -3.40
N PRO A 2 68.79 -8.41 -2.49
CA PRO A 2 67.82 -9.08 -1.66
C PRO A 2 66.47 -9.19 -2.38
N ALA A 3 65.83 -10.37 -2.33
CA ALA A 3 64.55 -10.66 -2.94
C ALA A 3 63.41 -9.91 -2.23
N SER A 4 62.61 -9.21 -3.04
CA SER A 4 61.41 -8.52 -2.59
C SER A 4 60.32 -9.51 -2.23
N ALA A 5 59.86 -9.47 -0.96
CA ALA A 5 58.69 -10.27 -0.50
C ALA A 5 57.41 -9.61 -1.02
N ALA A 6 56.55 -10.41 -1.67
CA ALA A 6 55.21 -10.01 -2.14
C ALA A 6 54.28 -9.71 -0.95
N PRO A 7 53.38 -8.71 -1.04
CA PRO A 7 52.47 -8.38 0.04
C PRO A 7 51.41 -9.48 0.23
N ALA A 8 51.20 -9.90 1.49
CA ALA A 8 50.20 -10.87 1.89
C ALA A 8 48.78 -10.26 1.68
N TYR A 9 48.02 -10.89 0.80
CA TYR A 9 46.62 -10.57 0.53
C TYR A 9 45.75 -10.98 1.72
N LYS A 10 45.24 -9.99 2.47
CA LYS A 10 44.29 -10.20 3.56
C LYS A 10 42.89 -10.47 3.00
N TYR A 11 42.42 -11.70 3.05
CA TYR A 11 41.03 -12.04 2.77
C TYR A 11 40.10 -11.28 3.73
N PRO A 12 39.02 -10.64 3.21
CA PRO A 12 38.02 -10.04 4.09
C PRO A 12 37.30 -11.15 4.86
N LYS A 13 37.23 -11.01 6.19
CA LYS A 13 36.48 -11.93 7.06
C LYS A 13 35.02 -11.93 6.63
N ARG A 14 34.46 -13.09 6.24
CA ARG A 14 33.02 -13.28 5.99
C ARG A 14 32.27 -12.95 7.29
N LYS A 15 31.41 -11.95 7.22
CA LYS A 15 30.50 -11.63 8.32
C LYS A 15 29.49 -12.79 8.46
N HIS A 16 29.20 -13.18 9.69
CA HIS A 16 28.30 -14.28 10.01
C HIS A 16 26.88 -13.92 9.57
N PRO A 17 26.10 -14.78 8.88
CA PRO A 17 24.75 -14.47 8.41
C PRO A 17 23.78 -14.03 9.52
N LEU A 18 23.95 -14.57 10.74
CA LEU A 18 23.13 -14.20 11.91
C LEU A 18 23.37 -12.76 12.38
N ALA A 19 24.56 -12.17 12.12
CA ALA A 19 24.83 -10.78 12.47
C ALA A 19 24.23 -9.78 11.49
N GLU A 20 23.93 -10.20 10.25
CA GLU A 20 23.21 -9.39 9.26
C GLU A 20 21.69 -9.42 9.52
N LEU A 21 21.14 -10.57 9.91
CA LEU A 21 19.73 -10.68 10.32
C LEU A 21 19.41 -9.82 11.55
N SER A 22 20.32 -9.78 12.56
CA SER A 22 20.13 -8.92 13.74
C SER A 22 20.30 -7.43 13.45
N ARG A 23 21.09 -7.05 12.42
CA ARG A 23 21.20 -5.66 11.97
C ARG A 23 19.99 -5.20 11.17
N SER A 24 19.37 -6.06 10.37
CA SER A 24 18.17 -5.69 9.60
C SER A 24 16.99 -5.35 10.51
N SER A 25 16.79 -6.09 11.60
CA SER A 25 15.72 -5.82 12.57
C SER A 25 15.95 -4.56 13.43
N GLN A 26 17.20 -4.14 13.64
CA GLN A 26 17.53 -2.89 14.35
C GLN A 26 17.42 -1.64 13.47
N GLN A 27 17.25 -1.79 12.17
CA GLN A 27 17.22 -0.69 11.19
C GLN A 27 15.81 -0.43 10.65
N GLN A 28 14.81 -1.21 11.09
CA GLN A 28 13.41 -0.98 10.73
C GLN A 28 12.85 0.21 11.50
N SER A 29 12.09 1.05 10.79
CA SER A 29 11.36 2.17 11.38
C SER A 29 10.29 1.69 12.37
N PRO A 30 9.82 2.54 13.29
CA PRO A 30 8.77 2.18 14.23
C PRO A 30 7.51 1.64 13.52
N TRP A 31 7.07 2.29 12.46
CA TRP A 31 5.88 1.89 11.70
C TRP A 31 6.07 0.57 10.93
N GLU A 32 7.29 0.28 10.43
CA GLU A 32 7.57 -1.02 9.79
C GLU A 32 7.45 -2.20 10.76
N ARG A 33 7.84 -2.00 12.02
CA ARG A 33 7.67 -3.01 13.07
C ARG A 33 6.21 -3.19 13.43
N GLU A 34 5.45 -2.09 13.57
CA GLU A 34 4.03 -2.11 13.83
C GLU A 34 3.25 -2.79 12.71
N HIS A 35 3.61 -2.52 11.45
CA HIS A 35 3.03 -3.20 10.30
C HIS A 35 3.34 -4.71 10.29
N ALA A 36 4.56 -5.10 10.60
CA ALA A 36 4.94 -6.51 10.68
C ALA A 36 4.19 -7.24 11.81
N GLU A 37 4.02 -6.60 12.97
CA GLU A 37 3.26 -7.13 14.11
C GLU A 37 1.77 -7.28 13.76
N ALA A 38 1.15 -6.26 13.17
CA ALA A 38 -0.24 -6.32 12.70
C ALA A 38 -0.43 -7.45 11.67
N ALA A 39 0.54 -7.62 10.78
CA ALA A 39 0.55 -8.68 9.78
C ALA A 39 0.69 -10.09 10.37
N GLU A 40 1.37 -10.25 11.50
CA GLU A 40 1.52 -11.54 12.20
C GLU A 40 0.23 -11.94 12.91
N ILE A 41 -0.47 -10.98 13.51
CA ILE A 41 -1.73 -11.22 14.23
C ILE A 41 -2.83 -11.74 13.30
N ASP A 42 -2.95 -11.20 12.10
CA ASP A 42 -4.01 -11.58 11.15
C ASP A 42 -3.73 -12.88 10.37
N GLY A 43 -2.49 -13.38 10.41
CA GLY A 43 -2.08 -14.59 9.66
C GLY A 43 -2.11 -14.41 8.14
N PRO A 44 -1.86 -15.46 7.35
CA PRO A 44 -1.90 -15.38 5.90
C PRO A 44 -3.34 -15.12 5.43
N SER A 45 -3.53 -14.10 4.59
CA SER A 45 -4.83 -13.75 4.03
C SER A 45 -5.31 -14.87 3.09
N VAL A 46 -6.27 -15.66 3.53
CA VAL A 46 -6.85 -16.75 2.72
C VAL A 46 -7.84 -16.24 1.69
N LEU A 47 -8.38 -15.02 1.84
CA LEU A 47 -9.36 -14.44 0.91
C LEU A 47 -9.26 -12.92 0.88
N ALA A 48 -9.14 -12.36 -0.31
CA ALA A 48 -9.19 -10.91 -0.56
C ALA A 48 -10.62 -10.33 -0.38
N VAL A 49 -11.28 -10.65 0.74
CA VAL A 49 -12.64 -10.22 1.05
C VAL A 49 -12.59 -9.06 2.03
N VAL A 50 -13.29 -7.99 1.69
CA VAL A 50 -13.43 -6.82 2.56
C VAL A 50 -14.25 -7.19 3.82
N ASP A 51 -13.64 -7.01 4.99
CA ASP A 51 -14.30 -7.14 6.29
C ASP A 51 -14.43 -5.76 6.95
N THR A 52 -15.60 -5.16 6.81
CA THR A 52 -15.88 -3.84 7.37
C THR A 52 -16.03 -3.84 8.89
N VAL A 53 -16.22 -5.01 9.53
CA VAL A 53 -16.35 -5.15 10.98
C VAL A 53 -14.98 -5.15 11.64
N ARG A 54 -14.03 -5.87 11.05
CA ARG A 54 -12.63 -5.92 11.50
C ARG A 54 -11.77 -4.81 10.91
N HIS A 55 -12.33 -3.96 10.06
CA HIS A 55 -11.63 -2.90 9.35
C HIS A 55 -10.51 -3.42 8.44
N ARG A 56 -10.72 -4.58 7.82
CA ARG A 56 -9.78 -5.18 6.85
C ARG A 56 -10.27 -4.96 5.43
N TYR A 57 -9.46 -4.26 4.65
CA TYR A 57 -9.79 -3.86 3.28
C TYR A 57 -8.68 -4.29 2.31
N PRO A 58 -8.52 -5.59 2.03
CA PRO A 58 -7.45 -6.07 1.13
C PRO A 58 -7.47 -5.35 -0.22
N PHE A 59 -6.30 -4.95 -0.69
CA PHE A 59 -6.13 -4.28 -1.98
C PHE A 59 -7.06 -3.08 -2.17
N ALA A 60 -7.20 -2.24 -1.17
CA ALA A 60 -8.14 -1.13 -1.23
C ALA A 60 -7.52 0.22 -0.89
N VAL A 61 -8.15 1.26 -1.38
CA VAL A 61 -7.97 2.62 -0.88
C VAL A 61 -9.15 2.94 0.03
N VAL A 62 -8.88 3.44 1.21
CA VAL A 62 -9.89 3.78 2.22
C VAL A 62 -9.95 5.29 2.45
N TRP A 63 -11.09 5.77 2.93
CA TRP A 63 -11.33 7.19 3.14
C TRP A 63 -12.21 7.42 4.37
N THR A 64 -11.91 8.49 5.12
CA THR A 64 -12.70 8.98 6.26
C THR A 64 -12.90 10.50 6.17
N PRO A 65 -14.05 11.05 6.62
CA PRO A 65 -14.28 12.49 6.63
C PRO A 65 -13.41 13.18 7.69
N ILE A 66 -12.94 14.39 7.38
CA ILE A 66 -12.26 15.29 8.31
C ILE A 66 -13.23 16.39 8.71
N HIS A 67 -13.90 16.25 9.87
CA HIS A 67 -14.80 17.27 10.36
C HIS A 67 -14.04 18.49 10.93
N PRO A 68 -14.48 19.73 10.69
CA PRO A 68 -15.69 20.14 9.95
C PRO A 68 -15.47 20.37 8.44
N ILE A 69 -14.27 20.14 7.89
CA ILE A 69 -13.94 20.47 6.49
C ILE A 69 -14.86 19.73 5.53
N THR A 70 -15.10 18.44 5.77
CA THR A 70 -15.99 17.61 4.93
C THR A 70 -17.44 18.11 4.92
N TRP A 71 -17.88 18.89 5.92
CA TRP A 71 -19.22 19.49 5.91
C TRP A 71 -19.39 20.55 4.82
N MET A 72 -18.32 21.24 4.49
CA MET A 72 -18.32 22.23 3.42
C MET A 72 -17.93 21.61 2.07
N LEU A 73 -16.98 20.67 2.10
CA LEU A 73 -16.37 20.05 0.93
C LEU A 73 -16.42 18.51 1.07
N PRO A 74 -17.53 17.86 0.65
CA PRO A 74 -17.79 16.44 0.92
C PRO A 74 -16.85 15.47 0.19
N PHE A 75 -15.98 15.97 -0.68
CA PHE A 75 -14.91 15.22 -1.35
C PHE A 75 -13.55 15.34 -0.63
N VAL A 76 -13.44 16.24 0.34
CA VAL A 76 -12.22 16.41 1.14
C VAL A 76 -12.32 15.51 2.37
N GLY A 77 -11.33 14.67 2.57
CA GLY A 77 -11.22 13.77 3.70
C GLY A 77 -9.83 13.17 3.77
N HIS A 78 -9.62 12.31 4.73
CA HIS A 78 -8.36 11.59 4.92
C HIS A 78 -8.40 10.26 4.19
N MET A 79 -7.26 9.86 3.63
CA MET A 79 -7.15 8.70 2.76
C MET A 79 -5.96 7.82 3.17
N GLY A 80 -6.15 6.50 3.11
CA GLY A 80 -5.11 5.51 3.29
C GLY A 80 -5.15 4.46 2.18
N ILE A 81 -4.09 3.69 2.07
CA ILE A 81 -4.01 2.52 1.19
C ILE A 81 -3.78 1.28 2.03
N CYS A 82 -4.40 0.18 1.64
CA CYS A 82 -4.27 -1.08 2.37
C CYS A 82 -3.37 -2.05 1.62
N ASP A 83 -2.64 -2.85 2.37
CA ASP A 83 -1.86 -3.98 1.85
C ASP A 83 -2.76 -5.14 1.38
N SER A 84 -2.17 -6.26 0.99
CA SER A 84 -2.88 -7.47 0.57
C SER A 84 -3.70 -8.13 1.68
N ARG A 85 -3.38 -7.86 2.94
CA ARG A 85 -4.09 -8.36 4.14
C ARG A 85 -5.19 -7.41 4.61
N GLY A 86 -5.22 -6.20 4.06
CA GLY A 86 -6.20 -5.18 4.42
C GLY A 86 -5.76 -4.28 5.57
N ILE A 87 -4.48 -4.33 5.96
CA ILE A 87 -3.89 -3.42 6.94
C ILE A 87 -3.76 -2.05 6.29
N VAL A 88 -4.28 -1.03 6.94
CA VAL A 88 -4.27 0.34 6.43
C VAL A 88 -2.92 0.99 6.71
N LEU A 89 -2.35 1.66 5.71
CA LEU A 89 -1.23 2.58 5.86
C LEU A 89 -1.68 3.97 5.40
N ASP A 90 -1.49 4.96 6.24
CA ASP A 90 -1.83 6.35 5.95
C ASP A 90 -0.67 7.31 6.26
N PHE A 91 -0.81 8.58 5.91
CA PHE A 91 0.20 9.59 6.15
C PHE A 91 -0.42 10.88 6.69
N THR A 92 0.00 11.25 7.90
CA THR A 92 -0.39 12.51 8.57
C THR A 92 0.79 13.36 9.02
N GLY A 93 1.97 13.06 8.54
CA GLY A 93 3.27 13.57 8.97
C GLY A 93 4.20 12.43 9.36
N ASP A 94 3.62 11.39 9.94
CA ASP A 94 4.22 10.08 10.13
C ASP A 94 3.35 9.03 9.42
N ILE A 95 3.89 7.83 9.22
CA ILE A 95 3.14 6.70 8.68
C ILE A 95 2.35 6.07 9.83
N GLY A 96 1.02 6.11 9.71
CA GLY A 96 0.09 5.37 10.56
C GLY A 96 -0.14 3.96 10.02
N VAL A 97 -0.33 3.01 10.92
CA VAL A 97 -0.57 1.60 10.61
C VAL A 97 -1.87 1.15 11.28
N ASP A 98 -2.67 0.38 10.54
CA ASP A 98 -3.89 -0.30 10.97
C ASP A 98 -5.10 0.60 11.26
N ASP A 99 -4.89 1.85 11.67
CA ASP A 99 -5.97 2.82 11.91
C ASP A 99 -5.78 4.08 11.06
N LEU A 100 -6.90 4.62 10.55
CA LEU A 100 -6.88 5.95 9.94
C LEU A 100 -6.87 7.03 11.03
N ALA A 101 -6.03 8.03 10.88
CA ALA A 101 -5.83 9.10 11.85
C ALA A 101 -7.11 9.84 12.28
N PHE A 102 -8.15 9.85 11.45
CA PHE A 102 -9.42 10.54 11.73
C PHE A 102 -10.60 9.58 11.94
N GLY A 103 -10.32 8.34 12.31
CA GLY A 103 -11.30 7.32 12.63
C GLY A 103 -11.54 6.29 11.52
N SER A 104 -12.40 5.32 11.81
CA SER A 104 -12.63 4.18 10.93
C SER A 104 -13.07 4.58 9.52
N PRO A 105 -12.67 3.82 8.48
CA PRO A 105 -13.06 4.05 7.10
C PRO A 105 -14.56 4.17 6.91
N LYS A 106 -15.01 5.22 6.21
CA LYS A 106 -16.42 5.43 5.84
C LYS A 106 -16.68 5.10 4.39
N ARG A 107 -15.64 5.15 3.55
CA ARG A 107 -15.67 4.73 2.15
C ARG A 107 -14.43 3.93 1.81
N TYR A 108 -14.54 3.07 0.80
CA TYR A 108 -13.42 2.33 0.24
C TYR A 108 -13.58 2.10 -1.25
N LEU A 109 -12.45 1.92 -1.92
CA LEU A 109 -12.35 1.49 -3.32
C LEU A 109 -11.57 0.18 -3.32
N SER A 110 -12.23 -0.95 -3.62
CA SER A 110 -11.53 -2.21 -3.86
C SER A 110 -10.85 -2.16 -5.22
N LEU A 111 -9.59 -2.48 -5.24
CA LEU A 111 -8.73 -2.48 -6.41
C LEU A 111 -8.43 -3.92 -6.82
N ASN A 112 -8.20 -4.13 -8.11
CA ASN A 112 -7.81 -5.44 -8.61
C ASN A 112 -6.30 -5.51 -8.77
N PRO A 113 -5.55 -6.34 -7.99
CA PRO A 113 -4.11 -6.42 -8.07
C PRO A 113 -3.61 -6.84 -9.47
N SER A 114 -4.37 -7.62 -10.23
CA SER A 114 -3.99 -7.99 -11.61
C SER A 114 -3.91 -6.81 -12.59
N LYS A 115 -4.39 -5.61 -12.20
CA LYS A 115 -4.24 -4.38 -13.00
C LYS A 115 -2.92 -3.66 -12.79
N MET A 116 -2.03 -4.18 -11.96
CA MET A 116 -0.69 -3.64 -11.80
C MET A 116 0.22 -4.02 -12.98
N THR A 117 1.19 -3.17 -13.26
CA THR A 117 2.24 -3.49 -14.23
C THR A 117 3.48 -3.98 -13.50
N LYS A 118 3.66 -5.29 -13.39
CA LYS A 118 4.76 -5.96 -12.68
C LYS A 118 6.18 -5.51 -13.12
N LYS A 119 6.32 -4.98 -14.33
CA LYS A 119 7.62 -4.67 -14.94
C LYS A 119 8.43 -3.59 -14.22
N ARG A 120 7.80 -2.65 -13.50
CA ARG A 120 8.49 -1.49 -12.91
C ARG A 120 9.20 -1.81 -11.59
N LEU A 121 8.62 -2.66 -10.76
CA LEU A 121 9.20 -3.03 -9.47
C LEU A 121 10.38 -4.01 -9.62
N LEU A 122 10.33 -4.89 -10.62
CA LEU A 122 11.41 -5.85 -10.91
C LEU A 122 12.67 -5.21 -11.48
N HIS A 123 12.60 -3.98 -12.00
CA HIS A 123 13.76 -3.29 -12.57
C HIS A 123 14.60 -2.54 -11.52
N ASP A 124 14.05 -2.25 -10.36
CA ASP A 124 14.74 -1.55 -9.26
C ASP A 124 15.55 -2.51 -8.35
N GLU A 125 15.22 -3.83 -8.38
CA GLU A 125 15.97 -4.89 -7.69
C GLU A 125 17.19 -5.42 -8.45
N SER A 126 17.54 -4.85 -9.60
CA SER A 126 18.74 -5.25 -10.36
C SER A 126 20.04 -4.61 -9.84
N SER A 127 20.16 -4.38 -8.54
CA SER A 127 21.43 -4.21 -7.84
C SER A 127 21.92 -5.59 -7.38
N PRO A 128 23.22 -5.95 -7.58
CA PRO A 128 23.65 -7.33 -7.69
C PRO A 128 23.74 -8.04 -6.34
N ASN A 129 22.70 -8.74 -5.93
CA ASN A 129 22.88 -9.84 -4.99
C ASN A 129 22.02 -11.03 -5.45
N LYS A 130 22.58 -11.78 -6.40
CA LYS A 130 22.04 -13.04 -6.88
C LYS A 130 21.94 -14.06 -5.75
N ILE A 131 20.74 -14.35 -5.31
CA ILE A 131 20.44 -15.64 -4.70
C ILE A 131 19.80 -16.50 -5.79
N SER A 132 20.54 -17.50 -6.22
CA SER A 132 20.20 -18.47 -7.25
C SER A 132 18.98 -19.29 -6.83
N ALA A 133 17.82 -19.04 -7.40
CA ALA A 133 16.72 -20.00 -7.38
C ALA A 133 16.93 -20.98 -8.53
N SER A 134 17.15 -22.24 -8.17
CA SER A 134 17.37 -23.39 -9.01
C SER A 134 16.21 -23.60 -9.99
N ARG A 135 16.49 -23.45 -11.29
CA ARG A 135 15.67 -23.98 -12.36
C ARG A 135 15.65 -25.51 -12.26
N ARG A 136 14.54 -26.12 -11.96
CA ARG A 136 14.27 -27.50 -12.38
C ARG A 136 13.48 -27.45 -13.68
N ASN A 137 14.18 -27.71 -14.78
CA ASN A 137 13.59 -28.17 -16.02
C ASN A 137 13.11 -29.61 -15.83
N THR A 138 11.84 -29.86 -16.08
CA THR A 138 11.38 -31.15 -16.55
C THR A 138 10.50 -30.92 -17.76
N SER A 139 11.04 -31.30 -18.91
CA SER A 139 10.29 -31.58 -20.13
C SER A 139 9.54 -32.89 -19.93
N ASP A 140 8.28 -32.95 -20.29
CA ASP A 140 7.73 -33.81 -21.37
C ASP A 140 6.19 -33.77 -21.39
N SER A 141 5.69 -33.53 -22.59
CA SER A 141 4.49 -33.97 -23.29
C SER A 141 3.35 -34.71 -22.54
N ASP A 142 2.09 -34.25 -22.63
CA ASP A 142 1.11 -34.81 -23.57
C ASP A 142 -0.27 -34.07 -23.47
N GLU A 143 -0.99 -34.16 -24.58
CA GLU A 143 -2.25 -33.54 -24.92
C GLU A 143 -3.44 -33.95 -24.03
N GLY A 144 -4.42 -33.04 -23.93
CA GLY A 144 -5.80 -33.44 -23.68
C GLY A 144 -6.67 -32.52 -22.84
N SER A 145 -7.49 -31.70 -23.55
CA SER A 145 -8.87 -31.32 -23.27
C SER A 145 -9.28 -30.61 -21.98
N ASP A 146 -9.89 -29.45 -22.18
CA ASP A 146 -11.09 -28.91 -21.52
C ASP A 146 -11.08 -28.78 -19.98
N GLY A 147 -11.00 -27.52 -19.52
CA GLY A 147 -11.28 -27.16 -18.13
C GLY A 147 -10.99 -25.70 -17.86
N GLU A 148 -11.98 -24.84 -18.09
CA GLU A 148 -11.98 -23.46 -17.59
C GLU A 148 -11.67 -23.41 -16.09
N ASN A 149 -10.91 -22.37 -15.70
CA ASN A 149 -10.82 -21.87 -14.35
C ASN A 149 -9.74 -22.44 -13.42
N GLY A 150 -8.50 -22.45 -13.89
CA GLY A 150 -7.33 -22.59 -13.04
C GLY A 150 -6.50 -21.30 -13.05
N LYS A 151 -7.02 -20.20 -12.49
CA LYS A 151 -6.15 -19.09 -12.11
C LYS A 151 -5.22 -19.64 -11.03
N ASN A 152 -3.94 -19.78 -11.37
CA ASN A 152 -2.97 -20.45 -10.52
C ASN A 152 -2.80 -19.63 -9.23
N ARG A 153 -2.84 -20.31 -8.05
CA ARG A 153 -2.57 -19.69 -6.74
C ARG A 153 -1.24 -18.96 -6.73
N ASP A 154 -0.26 -19.46 -7.45
CA ASP A 154 1.07 -18.86 -7.56
C ASP A 154 1.04 -17.45 -8.18
N ASP A 155 0.12 -17.17 -9.13
CA ASP A 155 -0.05 -15.83 -9.74
C ASP A 155 -0.68 -14.84 -8.76
N ASP A 156 -1.60 -15.29 -7.90
CA ASP A 156 -2.27 -14.43 -6.92
C ASP A 156 -1.32 -14.06 -5.76
N ASP A 157 -0.45 -14.97 -5.33
CA ASP A 157 0.58 -14.73 -4.31
C ASP A 157 1.66 -13.76 -4.83
N ASP A 158 2.04 -13.87 -6.10
CA ASP A 158 2.95 -12.93 -6.76
C ASP A 158 2.34 -11.52 -6.85
N ASP A 159 1.05 -11.41 -7.19
CA ASP A 159 0.34 -10.13 -7.25
C ASP A 159 0.27 -9.46 -5.88
N ALA A 160 0.02 -10.23 -4.82
CA ALA A 160 0.00 -9.74 -3.44
C ALA A 160 1.37 -9.19 -3.01
N ALA A 161 2.44 -9.94 -3.27
CA ALA A 161 3.80 -9.52 -2.91
C ALA A 161 4.22 -8.24 -3.63
N VAL A 162 3.88 -8.11 -4.93
CA VAL A 162 4.17 -6.90 -5.73
C VAL A 162 3.36 -5.71 -5.22
N TRP A 163 2.09 -5.90 -4.86
CA TRP A 163 1.24 -4.87 -4.26
C TRP A 163 1.85 -4.35 -2.95
N ASP A 164 2.15 -5.25 -2.03
CA ASP A 164 2.69 -4.93 -0.71
C ASP A 164 4.04 -4.21 -0.82
N ALA A 165 4.91 -4.68 -1.70
CA ALA A 165 6.19 -4.01 -1.97
C ALA A 165 6.01 -2.56 -2.45
N ALA A 166 5.03 -2.29 -3.32
CA ALA A 166 4.74 -0.94 -3.79
C ALA A 166 4.17 -0.03 -2.69
N VAL A 167 3.25 -0.56 -1.86
CA VAL A 167 2.67 0.15 -0.72
C VAL A 167 3.75 0.50 0.29
N LEU A 168 4.58 -0.46 0.70
CA LEU A 168 5.69 -0.24 1.63
C LEU A 168 6.74 0.72 1.07
N LYS A 169 7.07 0.62 -0.22
CA LYS A 169 7.99 1.56 -0.89
C LYS A 169 7.45 3.00 -0.83
N ALA A 170 6.18 3.20 -1.14
CA ALA A 170 5.55 4.52 -1.04
C ALA A 170 5.58 5.06 0.39
N SER A 171 5.30 4.24 1.39
CA SER A 171 5.33 4.61 2.80
C SER A 171 6.74 5.04 3.23
N ARG A 172 7.79 4.29 2.86
CA ARG A 172 9.19 4.67 3.10
C ARG A 172 9.55 6.02 2.46
N MET A 173 9.04 6.31 1.27
CA MET A 173 9.26 7.60 0.60
C MET A 173 8.63 8.77 1.35
N PHE A 174 7.62 8.51 2.21
CA PHE A 174 6.93 9.53 2.98
C PHE A 174 7.41 9.66 4.43
N GLU A 175 8.11 8.67 4.98
CA GLU A 175 8.56 8.60 6.37
C GLU A 175 9.26 9.88 6.88
N HIS A 176 9.95 10.60 6.01
CA HIS A 176 10.68 11.83 6.39
C HIS A 176 10.13 13.09 5.73
N ARG A 177 8.90 13.04 5.19
CA ARG A 177 8.31 14.19 4.53
C ARG A 177 7.46 15.00 5.49
N MET A 178 7.57 16.32 5.40
CA MET A 178 6.66 17.21 6.11
C MET A 178 5.25 17.12 5.49
N HIS A 179 4.24 16.98 6.34
CA HIS A 179 2.84 17.01 5.93
C HIS A 179 2.44 18.44 5.55
N LEU A 180 2.07 18.64 4.29
CA LEU A 180 1.62 19.93 3.75
C LEU A 180 0.27 19.73 3.07
N MET A 181 -0.81 20.08 3.75
CA MET A 181 -2.20 19.82 3.32
C MET A 181 -2.57 20.39 1.95
N ILE A 182 -2.03 21.54 1.54
CA ILE A 182 -2.54 22.26 0.35
C ILE A 182 -1.62 22.08 -0.87
N CYS A 183 -0.32 22.13 -0.71
CA CYS A 183 0.62 22.21 -1.83
C CYS A 183 1.73 21.16 -1.82
N GLY A 184 1.58 20.07 -1.07
CA GLY A 184 2.69 19.14 -0.91
C GLY A 184 2.28 17.72 -0.59
N ASN A 185 3.03 17.12 0.30
CA ASN A 185 2.87 15.75 0.73
C ASN A 185 1.70 15.66 1.71
N ASP A 186 0.64 15.01 1.29
CA ASP A 186 -0.54 14.72 2.08
C ASP A 186 -0.93 13.23 1.93
N CYS A 187 -1.94 12.80 2.65
CA CYS A 187 -2.45 11.44 2.59
C CYS A 187 -2.84 11.00 1.17
N HIS A 188 -3.44 11.88 0.37
CA HIS A 188 -3.78 11.57 -1.01
C HIS A 188 -2.52 11.41 -1.89
N SER A 189 -1.49 12.23 -1.64
CA SER A 189 -0.20 12.11 -2.35
C SER A 189 0.51 10.80 -2.01
N HIS A 190 0.42 10.32 -0.76
CA HIS A 190 0.94 9.02 -0.35
C HIS A 190 0.28 7.88 -1.15
N VAL A 191 -1.06 7.84 -1.17
CA VAL A 191 -1.82 6.86 -1.97
C VAL A 191 -1.49 6.97 -3.46
N ALA A 192 -1.38 8.21 -3.99
CA ALA A 192 -1.03 8.43 -5.39
C ALA A 192 0.34 7.85 -5.75
N VAL A 193 1.34 8.03 -4.88
CA VAL A 193 2.68 7.47 -5.07
C VAL A 193 2.63 5.94 -5.08
N ALA A 194 1.91 5.31 -4.16
CA ALA A 194 1.75 3.86 -4.15
C ALA A 194 1.15 3.33 -5.46
N LEU A 195 0.07 3.94 -5.97
CA LEU A 195 -0.55 3.56 -7.24
C LEU A 195 0.36 3.82 -8.45
N ASN A 196 1.19 4.87 -8.41
CA ASN A 196 2.16 5.17 -9.46
C ASN A 196 3.34 4.18 -9.43
N GLU A 197 3.81 3.75 -8.26
CA GLU A 197 4.86 2.74 -8.13
C GLU A 197 4.45 1.40 -8.74
N MET A 198 3.21 0.98 -8.52
CA MET A 198 2.67 -0.24 -9.13
C MET A 198 2.13 -0.02 -10.55
N ALA A 199 2.21 1.19 -11.10
CA ALA A 199 1.62 1.57 -12.39
C ALA A 199 0.19 1.04 -12.57
N TYR A 200 -0.66 1.28 -11.56
CA TYR A 200 -2.00 0.74 -11.49
C TYR A 200 -2.88 1.17 -12.67
N GLY A 201 -3.49 0.20 -13.35
CA GLY A 201 -4.28 0.44 -14.57
C GLY A 201 -3.44 0.91 -15.76
N GLY A 202 -2.12 0.65 -15.76
CA GLY A 202 -1.19 1.14 -16.77
C GLY A 202 -0.86 2.64 -16.63
N CYS A 203 -1.32 3.30 -15.55
CA CYS A 203 -1.15 4.73 -15.32
C CYS A 203 -0.04 5.01 -14.30
N THR A 204 0.77 6.05 -14.55
CA THR A 204 1.84 6.51 -13.65
C THR A 204 1.69 8.00 -13.29
N TRP A 205 0.49 8.55 -13.46
CA TRP A 205 0.17 9.96 -13.24
C TRP A 205 -1.01 10.14 -12.26
N TRP A 206 -1.21 9.15 -11.38
CA TRP A 206 -2.14 9.28 -10.25
C TRP A 206 -1.77 10.49 -9.40
N ASN A 207 -2.76 11.26 -9.03
CA ASN A 207 -2.59 12.45 -8.19
C ASN A 207 -3.80 12.64 -7.26
N LYS A 208 -3.66 13.51 -6.29
CA LYS A 208 -4.68 13.77 -5.27
C LYS A 208 -6.04 14.18 -5.83
N VAL A 209 -6.09 14.94 -6.92
CA VAL A 209 -7.35 15.39 -7.52
C VAL A 209 -8.12 14.22 -8.14
N ILE A 210 -7.41 13.38 -8.90
CA ILE A 210 -7.99 12.19 -9.51
C ILE A 210 -8.47 11.23 -8.43
N LEU A 211 -7.68 11.01 -7.38
CA LEU A 211 -8.04 10.13 -6.27
C LEU A 211 -9.26 10.65 -5.50
N ALA A 212 -9.31 11.94 -5.19
CA ALA A 212 -10.46 12.55 -4.52
C ALA A 212 -11.74 12.40 -5.37
N ALA A 213 -11.65 12.67 -6.66
CA ALA A 213 -12.76 12.49 -7.58
C ALA A 213 -13.18 11.02 -7.69
N TRP A 214 -12.21 10.11 -7.85
CA TRP A 214 -12.49 8.68 -7.94
C TRP A 214 -13.13 8.14 -6.67
N MET A 215 -12.61 8.47 -5.50
CA MET A 215 -13.21 8.09 -4.22
C MET A 215 -14.61 8.70 -4.05
N PHE A 216 -14.81 9.95 -4.47
CA PHE A 216 -16.10 10.63 -4.34
C PHE A 216 -17.19 9.96 -5.19
N PHE A 217 -16.91 9.62 -6.46
CA PHE A 217 -17.90 9.08 -7.39
C PHE A 217 -18.02 7.55 -7.32
N CYS A 218 -16.93 6.84 -7.06
CA CYS A 218 -16.87 5.38 -7.13
C CYS A 218 -16.68 4.70 -5.77
N GLY A 219 -16.37 5.46 -4.71
CA GLY A 219 -16.14 4.92 -3.37
C GLY A 219 -17.42 4.29 -2.79
N ARG A 220 -17.30 3.05 -2.34
CA ARG A 220 -18.39 2.32 -1.66
C ARG A 220 -18.41 2.73 -0.19
N HIS A 221 -19.60 2.93 0.38
CA HIS A 221 -19.74 3.17 1.82
C HIS A 221 -19.66 1.88 2.59
N THR A 222 -19.02 1.93 3.76
CA THR A 222 -18.85 0.76 4.64
C THR A 222 -20.16 0.36 5.34
N SER A 223 -21.06 1.33 5.56
CA SER A 223 -22.35 1.11 6.22
C SER A 223 -23.33 2.27 5.94
N TRP A 224 -24.60 2.10 6.28
CA TRP A 224 -25.59 3.19 6.23
C TRP A 224 -25.22 4.35 7.16
N SER A 225 -24.67 4.06 8.34
CA SER A 225 -24.17 5.11 9.24
C SER A 225 -23.04 5.91 8.61
N ALA A 226 -22.17 5.27 7.82
CA ALA A 226 -21.11 5.94 7.07
C ALA A 226 -21.66 6.92 6.03
N VAL A 227 -22.78 6.60 5.36
CA VAL A 227 -23.48 7.53 4.46
C VAL A 227 -23.93 8.76 5.23
N VAL A 228 -24.61 8.56 6.36
CA VAL A 228 -25.10 9.65 7.20
C VAL A 228 -23.94 10.53 7.66
N HIS A 229 -22.88 9.97 8.22
CA HIS A 229 -21.70 10.73 8.67
C HIS A 229 -21.01 11.50 7.54
N SER A 230 -21.00 10.96 6.34
CA SER A 230 -20.36 11.61 5.18
C SER A 230 -21.16 12.80 4.64
N TRP A 231 -22.50 12.76 4.74
CA TRP A 231 -23.37 13.69 4.04
C TRP A 231 -24.19 14.61 4.94
N LEU A 232 -24.45 14.22 6.21
CA LEU A 232 -25.32 14.99 7.11
C LEU A 232 -24.81 16.41 7.33
N GLY A 233 -23.53 16.58 7.60
CA GLY A 233 -22.93 17.90 7.82
C GLY A 233 -23.05 18.79 6.59
N PHE A 234 -22.81 18.26 5.38
CA PHE A 234 -22.97 18.99 4.15
C PHE A 234 -24.43 19.37 3.89
N ALA A 235 -25.37 18.47 4.11
CA ALA A 235 -26.80 18.73 3.96
C ALA A 235 -27.27 19.84 4.93
N LEU A 236 -26.84 19.78 6.19
CA LEU A 236 -27.14 20.82 7.18
C LEU A 236 -26.52 22.18 6.81
N PHE A 237 -25.29 22.19 6.32
CA PHE A 237 -24.62 23.39 5.84
C PHE A 237 -25.40 24.03 4.68
N ILE A 238 -25.81 23.26 3.69
CA ILE A 238 -26.61 23.76 2.57
C ILE A 238 -27.97 24.28 3.06
N ALA A 239 -28.64 23.55 3.95
CA ALA A 239 -29.91 23.98 4.55
C ALA A 239 -29.78 25.35 5.27
N LEU A 240 -28.71 25.52 6.02
CA LEU A 240 -28.42 26.80 6.71
C LEU A 240 -28.20 27.94 5.71
N VAL A 241 -27.38 27.70 4.67
CA VAL A 241 -27.13 28.72 3.62
C VAL A 241 -28.40 29.13 2.90
N VAL A 242 -29.27 28.16 2.58
CA VAL A 242 -30.57 28.44 1.93
C VAL A 242 -31.49 29.20 2.88
N TRP A 243 -31.50 28.84 4.18
CA TRP A 243 -32.35 29.53 5.18
C TRP A 243 -31.91 30.97 5.42
N THR A 244 -30.62 31.25 5.48
CA THR A 244 -30.08 32.62 5.69
C THR A 244 -30.24 33.54 4.47
N ARG A 245 -30.57 32.98 3.30
CA ARG A 245 -30.83 33.76 2.06
C ARG A 245 -32.31 34.08 1.85
N LYS A 246 -33.21 33.53 2.68
CA LYS A 246 -34.63 33.87 2.69
C LYS A 246 -34.93 35.01 3.68
#